data_597f976af1a34b0b72549e9fca57c1ac
#
_entry.id   597f976af1a34b0b72549e9fca57c1ac
#
_cell.length_a   1.000
_cell.length_b   1.000
_cell.length_c   1.000
_cell.angle_alpha   90.00
_cell.angle_beta   90.00
_cell.angle_gamma   90.00
#
_symmetry.space_group_name_H-M   'P 1'
#
loop_
_entity.id
_entity.type
_entity.pdbx_description
1 polymer ?
#
loop_
_entity_poly.entity_id
_entity_poly.type
_entity_poly.pdbx_seq_one_letter_code
_entity_poly.pdbx_strand_id
1 'polypeptide(L)'
;MEDCFHILRNNAELMLLPNPEEAPRILFLTSTRAGEGKTFTALNLAAAYAQTGKKVLLIDGDLRKASLSAFYGGKNSRGLVHLLMNPQVSPDSVLQSGKRFPGFDLVTAGPVPPNPVALLTQGRLEELLRYWRARYDRIILDGCPYEAVADASLMVRHADLVLYVIRCGMIEKQYVPVIQGLADKGEFRSGAVILNAENFKNSRFHYYDEYFETDG
;
A
#
# COMPACT_ATOMS: atom_id res chain seq x y z
N MET A 1 14.92 1.32 12.59
CA MET A 1 13.82 0.81 11.71
C MET A 1 12.79 1.90 11.41
N GLU A 2 12.42 2.75 12.36
CA GLU A 2 11.50 3.88 12.13
C GLU A 2 12.02 4.84 11.07
N ASP A 3 13.30 5.20 11.11
CA ASP A 3 13.91 6.16 10.17
C ASP A 3 13.77 5.75 8.70
N CYS A 4 13.86 4.46 8.38
CA CYS A 4 13.66 3.98 7.01
C CYS A 4 12.26 4.33 6.46
N PHE A 5 11.22 4.26 7.30
CA PHE A 5 9.87 4.60 6.89
C PHE A 5 9.63 6.10 6.82
N HIS A 6 10.33 6.90 7.61
CA HIS A 6 10.34 8.36 7.47
C HIS A 6 10.99 8.78 6.15
N ILE A 7 12.11 8.16 5.78
CA ILE A 7 12.78 8.38 4.48
C ILE A 7 11.85 7.95 3.33
N LEU A 8 11.25 6.75 3.43
CA LEU A 8 10.31 6.27 2.42
C LEU A 8 9.13 7.23 2.23
N ARG A 9 8.53 7.70 3.32
CA ARG A 9 7.46 8.70 3.28
C ARG A 9 7.92 9.99 2.59
N ASN A 10 9.09 10.52 2.96
CA ASN A 10 9.62 11.75 2.36
C ASN A 10 9.84 11.58 0.86
N ASN A 11 10.41 10.46 0.43
CA ASN A 11 10.62 10.17 -0.99
C ASN A 11 9.28 10.03 -1.73
N ALA A 12 8.29 9.38 -1.13
CA ALA A 12 6.95 9.27 -1.72
C ALA A 12 6.29 10.64 -1.87
N GLU A 13 6.42 11.55 -0.87
CA GLU A 13 5.92 12.92 -0.98
C GLU A 13 6.60 13.68 -2.13
N LEU A 14 7.92 13.59 -2.28
CA LEU A 14 8.64 14.22 -3.38
C LEU A 14 8.15 13.75 -4.75
N MET A 15 7.81 12.47 -4.89
CA MET A 15 7.26 11.92 -6.13
C MET A 15 5.82 12.38 -6.42
N LEU A 16 5.09 12.81 -5.40
CA LEU A 16 3.70 13.29 -5.50
C LEU A 16 3.61 14.81 -5.73
N LEU A 17 4.72 15.55 -5.57
CA LEU A 17 4.77 17.01 -5.65
C LEU A 17 4.35 17.66 -6.99
N PRO A 18 4.48 17.04 -8.19
CA PRO A 18 4.18 17.74 -9.44
C PRO A 18 2.76 18.30 -9.57
N ASN A 19 1.82 17.86 -8.70
CA ASN A 19 0.45 18.38 -8.63
C ASN A 19 -0.02 18.60 -7.20
N PRO A 20 0.42 19.65 -6.51
CA PRO A 20 0.05 19.90 -5.11
C PRO A 20 -1.44 20.22 -4.93
N GLU A 21 -2.16 20.65 -5.96
CA GLU A 21 -3.59 20.98 -5.89
C GLU A 21 -4.53 19.76 -5.95
N GLU A 22 -4.04 18.62 -6.39
CA GLU A 22 -4.79 17.38 -6.41
C GLU A 22 -4.53 16.55 -5.14
N ALA A 23 -4.95 17.03 -3.99
CA ALA A 23 -5.05 16.24 -2.77
C ALA A 23 -6.44 15.55 -2.74
N PRO A 24 -6.61 14.45 -2.07
CA PRO A 24 -5.69 13.53 -1.41
C PRO A 24 -5.13 12.44 -2.35
N ARG A 25 -3.97 11.88 -2.00
CA ARG A 25 -3.23 10.94 -2.85
C ARG A 25 -3.42 9.49 -2.43
N ILE A 26 -3.51 8.62 -3.42
CA ILE A 26 -3.59 7.16 -3.24
C ILE A 26 -2.24 6.55 -3.58
N LEU A 27 -1.64 5.87 -2.59
CA LEU A 27 -0.45 5.06 -2.75
C LEU A 27 -0.86 3.59 -2.81
N PHE A 28 -0.46 2.88 -3.87
CA PHE A 28 -0.74 1.46 -4.03
C PHE A 28 0.54 0.66 -3.84
N LEU A 29 0.53 -0.28 -2.89
CA LEU A 29 1.64 -1.19 -2.67
C LEU A 29 1.38 -2.52 -3.36
N THR A 30 2.34 -2.96 -4.14
CA THR A 30 2.32 -4.27 -4.79
C THR A 30 3.71 -4.93 -4.75
N SER A 31 3.83 -6.13 -5.27
CA SER A 31 5.09 -6.86 -5.36
C SER A 31 5.02 -7.92 -6.45
N THR A 32 6.10 -8.61 -6.74
CA THR A 32 6.10 -9.76 -7.66
C THR A 32 5.39 -10.95 -7.03
N ARG A 33 5.73 -11.27 -5.77
CA ARG A 33 5.26 -12.49 -5.08
C ARG A 33 4.72 -12.19 -3.68
N ALA A 34 4.02 -13.16 -3.12
CA ALA A 34 3.63 -13.11 -1.71
C ALA A 34 4.86 -13.25 -0.80
N GLY A 35 4.85 -12.56 0.35
CA GLY A 35 5.94 -12.64 1.35
C GLY A 35 7.04 -11.61 1.16
N GLU A 36 6.94 -10.69 0.20
CA GLU A 36 7.94 -9.63 -0.03
C GLU A 36 7.84 -8.45 0.94
N GLY A 37 6.82 -8.43 1.80
CA GLY A 37 6.68 -7.44 2.87
C GLY A 37 5.78 -6.26 2.56
N LYS A 38 4.90 -6.34 1.55
CA LYS A 38 3.92 -5.29 1.21
C LYS A 38 3.14 -4.79 2.41
N THR A 39 2.41 -5.69 3.06
CA THR A 39 1.55 -5.39 4.21
C THR A 39 2.35 -4.76 5.36
N PHE A 40 3.54 -5.28 5.65
CA PHE A 40 4.44 -4.70 6.65
C PHE A 40 4.85 -3.27 6.26
N THR A 41 5.22 -3.07 5.00
CA THR A 41 5.58 -1.74 4.47
C THR A 41 4.38 -0.79 4.51
N ALA A 42 3.20 -1.24 4.12
CA ALA A 42 1.97 -0.44 4.13
C ALA A 42 1.60 0.05 5.53
N LEU A 43 1.65 -0.84 6.54
CA LEU A 43 1.39 -0.51 7.94
C LEU A 43 2.36 0.55 8.48
N ASN A 44 3.66 0.34 8.28
CA ASN A 44 4.68 1.26 8.79
C ASN A 44 4.67 2.60 8.03
N LEU A 45 4.38 2.59 6.74
CA LEU A 45 4.23 3.81 5.95
C LEU A 45 3.01 4.61 6.41
N ALA A 46 1.88 3.94 6.70
CA ALA A 46 0.68 4.59 7.25
C ALA A 46 0.98 5.26 8.61
N ALA A 47 1.71 4.55 9.48
CA ALA A 47 2.15 5.10 10.77
C ALA A 47 3.08 6.31 10.58
N ALA A 48 4.05 6.23 9.67
CA ALA A 48 4.97 7.32 9.38
C ALA A 48 4.26 8.58 8.81
N TYR A 49 3.21 8.40 8.03
CA TYR A 49 2.36 9.52 7.60
C TYR A 49 1.54 10.10 8.76
N ALA A 50 0.91 9.24 9.56
CA ALA A 50 0.10 9.68 10.70
C ALA A 50 0.89 10.49 11.72
N GLN A 51 2.16 10.17 11.93
CA GLN A 51 3.08 10.93 12.81
C GLN A 51 3.30 12.38 12.34
N THR A 52 3.02 12.69 11.08
CA THR A 52 3.07 14.09 10.58
C THR A 52 1.76 14.86 10.78
N GLY A 53 0.78 14.28 11.46
CA GLY A 53 -0.54 14.87 11.65
C GLY A 53 -1.50 14.71 10.47
N LYS A 54 -1.10 13.99 9.41
CA LYS A 54 -1.99 13.68 8.28
C LYS A 54 -3.06 12.67 8.67
N LYS A 55 -4.27 12.86 8.15
CA LYS A 55 -5.34 11.85 8.22
C LYS A 55 -5.05 10.75 7.21
N VAL A 56 -4.82 9.53 7.68
CA VAL A 56 -4.41 8.40 6.85
C VAL A 56 -5.44 7.29 6.90
N LEU A 57 -5.77 6.73 5.73
CA LEU A 57 -6.57 5.52 5.60
C LEU A 57 -5.72 4.41 4.99
N LEU A 58 -5.60 3.29 5.70
CA LEU A 58 -5.01 2.06 5.19
C LEU A 58 -6.13 1.10 4.78
N ILE A 59 -6.10 0.60 3.56
CA ILE A 59 -7.10 -0.32 3.01
C ILE A 59 -6.43 -1.63 2.60
N ASP A 60 -6.95 -2.76 3.12
CA ASP A 60 -6.58 -4.10 2.65
C ASP A 60 -7.23 -4.38 1.29
N GLY A 61 -6.45 -4.27 0.25
CA GLY A 61 -6.84 -4.58 -1.13
C GLY A 61 -6.57 -6.01 -1.56
N ASP A 62 -5.87 -6.83 -0.75
CA ASP A 62 -5.70 -8.25 -1.04
C ASP A 62 -6.95 -9.04 -0.62
N LEU A 63 -7.98 -9.01 -1.48
CA LEU A 63 -9.26 -9.67 -1.22
C LEU A 63 -9.16 -11.19 -1.16
N ARG A 64 -8.01 -11.77 -1.53
CA ARG A 64 -7.78 -13.22 -1.53
C ARG A 64 -7.15 -13.72 -0.24
N LYS A 65 -6.22 -12.93 0.34
CA LYS A 65 -5.47 -13.33 1.54
C LYS A 65 -5.89 -12.58 2.80
N ALA A 66 -6.45 -11.37 2.64
CA ALA A 66 -6.92 -10.53 3.75
C ALA A 66 -5.84 -10.37 4.85
N SER A 67 -4.61 -10.05 4.44
CA SER A 67 -3.42 -10.13 5.30
C SER A 67 -3.43 -9.14 6.46
N LEU A 68 -4.01 -7.96 6.28
CA LEU A 68 -4.07 -6.91 7.32
C LEU A 68 -4.90 -7.32 8.53
N SER A 69 -5.96 -8.12 8.33
CA SER A 69 -6.81 -8.59 9.44
C SER A 69 -6.04 -9.42 10.46
N ALA A 70 -5.05 -10.19 10.01
CA ALA A 70 -4.18 -11.00 10.89
C ALA A 70 -3.29 -10.10 11.78
N PHE A 71 -2.78 -9.00 11.25
CA PHE A 71 -1.99 -8.02 12.02
C PHE A 71 -2.85 -7.22 13.00
N TYR A 72 -4.10 -6.96 12.64
CA TYR A 72 -4.99 -6.15 13.48
C TYR A 72 -5.61 -6.94 14.62
N GLY A 73 -5.66 -8.28 14.54
CA GLY A 73 -6.20 -9.17 15.58
C GLY A 73 -7.72 -9.11 15.71
N GLY A 74 -8.42 -8.59 14.70
CA GLY A 74 -9.87 -8.50 14.64
C GLY A 74 -10.52 -9.65 13.87
N LYS A 75 -11.84 -9.83 14.07
CA LYS A 75 -12.62 -10.71 13.20
C LYS A 75 -12.78 -10.03 11.84
N ASN A 76 -12.38 -10.71 10.77
CA ASN A 76 -12.52 -10.23 9.39
C ASN A 76 -13.97 -10.39 8.88
N SER A 77 -14.95 -9.90 9.66
CA SER A 77 -16.36 -10.12 9.38
C SER A 77 -16.99 -9.04 8.50
N ARG A 78 -16.43 -7.84 8.53
CA ARG A 78 -16.85 -6.70 7.70
C ARG A 78 -15.63 -5.95 7.23
N GLY A 79 -15.63 -5.55 5.95
CA GLY A 79 -14.52 -4.83 5.34
C GLY A 79 -14.84 -4.38 3.92
N LEU A 80 -13.82 -4.19 3.11
CA LEU A 80 -13.94 -3.70 1.74
C LEU A 80 -14.89 -4.56 0.89
N VAL A 81 -14.79 -5.89 0.98
CA VAL A 81 -15.69 -6.81 0.27
C VAL A 81 -17.15 -6.54 0.61
N HIS A 82 -17.46 -6.27 1.89
CA HIS A 82 -18.82 -5.97 2.31
C HIS A 82 -19.36 -4.69 1.66
N LEU A 83 -18.55 -3.65 1.53
CA LEU A 83 -18.89 -2.40 0.85
C LEU A 83 -19.04 -2.57 -0.66
N LEU A 84 -18.18 -3.40 -1.26
CA LEU A 84 -18.23 -3.68 -2.70
C LEU A 84 -19.51 -4.44 -3.09
N MET A 85 -19.97 -5.36 -2.22
CA MET A 85 -21.19 -6.15 -2.46
C MET A 85 -22.47 -5.40 -2.13
N ASN A 86 -22.43 -4.41 -1.25
CA ASN A 86 -23.62 -3.75 -0.70
C ASN A 86 -23.53 -2.23 -0.82
N PRO A 87 -23.96 -1.64 -1.94
CA PRO A 87 -23.87 -0.20 -2.18
C PRO A 87 -24.59 0.68 -1.15
N GLN A 88 -25.59 0.14 -0.44
CA GLN A 88 -26.35 0.86 0.57
C GLN A 88 -25.66 0.94 1.94
N VAL A 89 -24.57 0.19 2.11
CA VAL A 89 -23.81 0.20 3.38
C VAL A 89 -22.93 1.44 3.42
N SER A 90 -22.99 2.17 4.54
CA SER A 90 -22.13 3.34 4.76
C SER A 90 -20.64 2.93 4.76
N PRO A 91 -19.77 3.63 4.02
CA PRO A 91 -18.34 3.36 4.03
C PRO A 91 -17.70 3.46 5.43
N ASP A 92 -18.26 4.30 6.31
CA ASP A 92 -17.75 4.49 7.67
C ASP A 92 -18.04 3.29 8.59
N SER A 93 -19.02 2.44 8.24
CA SER A 93 -19.40 1.29 9.07
C SER A 93 -18.35 0.19 9.17
N VAL A 94 -17.34 0.20 8.32
CA VAL A 94 -16.23 -0.76 8.29
C VAL A 94 -14.91 -0.16 8.73
N LEU A 95 -14.89 1.15 9.03
CA LEU A 95 -13.70 1.83 9.53
C LEU A 95 -13.34 1.29 10.92
N GLN A 96 -12.08 0.98 11.08
CA GLN A 96 -11.50 0.54 12.34
C GLN A 96 -10.43 1.55 12.74
N SER A 97 -10.74 2.38 13.75
CA SER A 97 -9.77 3.32 14.31
C SER A 97 -8.85 2.60 15.27
N GLY A 98 -7.57 2.73 15.07
CA GLY A 98 -6.60 1.84 15.68
C GLY A 98 -6.28 2.15 17.13
N LYS A 99 -6.86 1.41 18.08
CA LYS A 99 -6.28 1.31 19.44
C LYS A 99 -4.84 0.73 19.40
N ARG A 100 -4.56 -0.13 18.42
CA ARG A 100 -3.26 -0.82 18.28
C ARG A 100 -2.28 -0.04 17.40
N PHE A 101 -2.80 0.80 16.51
CA PHE A 101 -2.02 1.65 15.63
C PHE A 101 -2.61 3.07 15.69
N PRO A 102 -2.22 3.88 16.69
CA PRO A 102 -2.75 5.22 16.84
C PRO A 102 -2.34 6.09 15.65
N GLY A 103 -3.29 6.89 15.16
CA GLY A 103 -3.03 7.92 14.17
C GLY A 103 -3.55 7.64 12.76
N PHE A 104 -3.98 6.41 12.42
CA PHE A 104 -4.63 6.15 11.13
C PHE A 104 -5.84 5.20 11.27
N ASP A 105 -6.74 5.29 10.29
CA ASP A 105 -7.89 4.41 10.17
C ASP A 105 -7.58 3.24 9.22
N LEU A 106 -8.27 2.13 9.45
CA LEU A 106 -8.07 0.89 8.71
C LEU A 106 -9.40 0.37 8.15
N VAL A 107 -9.38 -0.08 6.90
CA VAL A 107 -10.42 -0.92 6.29
C VAL A 107 -9.79 -2.27 5.95
N THR A 108 -10.21 -3.33 6.64
CA THR A 108 -9.79 -4.71 6.33
C THR A 108 -10.46 -5.20 5.04
N ALA A 109 -9.93 -6.25 4.41
CA ALA A 109 -10.54 -6.81 3.20
C ALA A 109 -11.96 -7.34 3.44
N GLY A 110 -12.23 -7.89 4.62
CA GLY A 110 -13.44 -8.64 4.89
C GLY A 110 -13.32 -10.11 4.47
N PRO A 111 -14.42 -10.89 4.47
CA PRO A 111 -14.40 -12.29 4.08
C PRO A 111 -14.02 -12.44 2.61
N VAL A 112 -13.28 -13.51 2.30
CA VAL A 112 -12.83 -13.78 0.91
C VAL A 112 -14.04 -13.99 0.00
N PRO A 113 -14.22 -13.18 -1.04
CA PRO A 113 -15.34 -13.32 -1.96
C PRO A 113 -15.08 -14.45 -2.98
N PRO A 114 -16.12 -15.06 -3.54
CA PRO A 114 -15.96 -16.11 -4.55
C PRO A 114 -15.32 -15.61 -5.85
N ASN A 115 -15.54 -14.33 -6.21
CA ASN A 115 -14.98 -13.72 -7.41
C ASN A 115 -14.53 -12.27 -7.14
N PRO A 116 -13.27 -12.06 -6.69
CA PRO A 116 -12.72 -10.72 -6.45
C PRO A 116 -12.73 -9.82 -7.68
N VAL A 117 -12.37 -10.36 -8.84
CA VAL A 117 -12.29 -9.60 -10.12
C VAL A 117 -13.65 -8.98 -10.46
N ALA A 118 -14.74 -9.76 -10.36
CA ALA A 118 -16.06 -9.26 -10.65
C ALA A 118 -16.49 -8.10 -9.73
N LEU A 119 -16.07 -8.13 -8.46
CA LEU A 119 -16.35 -7.03 -7.53
C LEU A 119 -15.57 -5.75 -7.89
N LEU A 120 -14.32 -5.90 -8.27
CA LEU A 120 -13.44 -4.77 -8.59
C LEU A 120 -13.79 -4.08 -9.91
N THR A 121 -14.48 -4.80 -10.85
CA THR A 121 -14.87 -4.24 -12.15
C THR A 121 -16.19 -3.46 -12.12
N GLN A 122 -16.96 -3.52 -11.05
CA GLN A 122 -18.29 -2.89 -10.95
C GLN A 122 -18.27 -1.37 -10.72
N GLY A 123 -17.10 -0.71 -10.67
CA GLY A 123 -16.98 0.73 -10.43
C GLY A 123 -17.17 1.16 -8.96
N ARG A 124 -17.66 0.28 -8.08
CA ARG A 124 -17.91 0.60 -6.68
C ARG A 124 -16.66 0.98 -5.90
N LEU A 125 -15.51 0.38 -6.22
CA LEU A 125 -14.23 0.75 -5.62
C LEU A 125 -13.91 2.23 -5.88
N GLU A 126 -14.14 2.72 -7.09
CA GLU A 126 -13.89 4.12 -7.45
C GLU A 126 -14.77 5.08 -6.63
N GLU A 127 -16.06 4.74 -6.44
CA GLU A 127 -16.95 5.53 -5.60
C GLU A 127 -16.50 5.60 -4.14
N LEU A 128 -16.06 4.46 -3.58
CA LEU A 128 -15.51 4.38 -2.22
C LEU A 128 -14.22 5.20 -2.08
N LEU A 129 -13.31 5.08 -3.04
CA LEU A 129 -12.07 5.86 -3.04
C LEU A 129 -12.35 7.36 -3.16
N ARG A 130 -13.32 7.78 -3.98
CA ARG A 130 -13.76 9.18 -4.08
C ARG A 130 -14.35 9.67 -2.75
N TYR A 131 -15.16 8.84 -2.09
CA TYR A 131 -15.74 9.15 -0.78
C TYR A 131 -14.65 9.38 0.28
N TRP A 132 -13.62 8.51 0.31
CA TRP A 132 -12.53 8.63 1.26
C TRP A 132 -11.52 9.73 0.90
N ARG A 133 -11.32 10.01 -0.37
CA ARG A 133 -10.49 11.16 -0.81
C ARG A 133 -10.97 12.49 -0.21
N ALA A 134 -12.25 12.66 0.05
CA ALA A 134 -12.79 13.86 0.70
C ALA A 134 -12.52 13.95 2.22
N ARG A 135 -11.93 12.92 2.84
CA ARG A 135 -11.81 12.78 4.31
C ARG A 135 -10.39 12.53 4.80
N TYR A 136 -9.53 11.98 3.95
CA TYR A 136 -8.17 11.56 4.27
C TYR A 136 -7.16 12.27 3.39
N ASP A 137 -6.03 12.67 3.97
CA ASP A 137 -4.92 13.27 3.23
C ASP A 137 -4.14 12.24 2.42
N ARG A 138 -4.06 11.00 2.93
CA ARG A 138 -3.38 9.87 2.30
C ARG A 138 -4.23 8.61 2.42
N ILE A 139 -4.35 7.91 1.30
CA ILE A 139 -4.96 6.58 1.25
C ILE A 139 -3.88 5.61 0.80
N ILE A 140 -3.66 4.57 1.58
CA ILE A 140 -2.70 3.51 1.27
C ILE A 140 -3.48 2.23 0.97
N LEU A 141 -3.32 1.71 -0.26
CA LEU A 141 -3.90 0.44 -0.67
C LEU A 141 -2.83 -0.65 -0.56
N ASP A 142 -2.97 -1.58 0.38
CA ASP A 142 -2.15 -2.78 0.46
C ASP A 142 -2.67 -3.81 -0.55
N GLY A 143 -2.03 -3.89 -1.71
CA GLY A 143 -2.48 -4.71 -2.83
C GLY A 143 -1.97 -6.15 -2.79
N CYS A 144 -2.49 -6.97 -3.70
CA CYS A 144 -1.98 -8.31 -3.97
C CYS A 144 -0.72 -8.25 -4.87
N PRO A 145 0.03 -9.38 -5.01
CA PRO A 145 1.14 -9.46 -5.96
C PRO A 145 0.66 -9.22 -7.40
N TYR A 146 1.39 -8.37 -8.13
CA TYR A 146 0.97 -7.90 -9.45
C TYR A 146 0.89 -9.02 -10.49
N GLU A 147 1.87 -9.92 -10.50
CA GLU A 147 1.94 -11.02 -11.46
C GLU A 147 0.99 -12.18 -11.14
N ALA A 148 0.52 -12.26 -9.89
CA ALA A 148 -0.24 -13.42 -9.45
C ALA A 148 -1.71 -13.38 -9.90
N VAL A 149 -2.29 -12.17 -10.03
CA VAL A 149 -3.74 -12.02 -10.24
C VAL A 149 -4.10 -10.68 -10.90
N ALA A 150 -5.20 -10.69 -11.68
CA ALA A 150 -5.72 -9.50 -12.35
C ALA A 150 -6.22 -8.41 -11.38
N ASP A 151 -6.42 -8.72 -10.11
CA ASP A 151 -6.93 -7.81 -9.09
C ASP A 151 -6.02 -6.58 -8.94
N ALA A 152 -4.69 -6.78 -8.99
CA ALA A 152 -3.72 -5.69 -8.87
C ALA A 152 -3.84 -4.69 -10.04
N SER A 153 -3.98 -5.16 -11.27
CA SER A 153 -4.13 -4.29 -12.45
C SER A 153 -5.43 -3.49 -12.45
N LEU A 154 -6.47 -4.01 -11.78
CA LEU A 154 -7.73 -3.28 -11.57
C LEU A 154 -7.62 -2.18 -10.51
N MET A 155 -6.75 -2.35 -9.52
CA MET A 155 -6.56 -1.38 -8.44
C MET A 155 -5.54 -0.30 -8.79
N VAL A 156 -4.48 -0.65 -9.50
CA VAL A 156 -3.35 0.24 -9.82
C VAL A 156 -3.80 1.51 -10.55
N ARG A 157 -4.82 1.42 -11.39
CA ARG A 157 -5.36 2.57 -12.15
C ARG A 157 -5.92 3.69 -11.27
N HIS A 158 -6.22 3.40 -10.00
CA HIS A 158 -6.71 4.38 -9.03
C HIS A 158 -5.57 5.04 -8.23
N ALA A 159 -4.34 4.52 -8.37
CA ALA A 159 -3.18 5.01 -7.64
C ALA A 159 -2.57 6.26 -8.29
N ASP A 160 -2.15 7.18 -7.45
CA ASP A 160 -1.33 8.34 -7.85
C ASP A 160 0.16 7.97 -7.81
N LEU A 161 0.54 7.03 -6.94
CA LEU A 161 1.90 6.49 -6.83
C LEU A 161 1.84 4.98 -6.56
N VAL A 162 2.59 4.21 -7.34
CA VAL A 162 2.77 2.76 -7.13
C VAL A 162 4.11 2.52 -6.45
N LEU A 163 4.08 1.82 -5.33
CA LEU A 163 5.25 1.39 -4.58
C LEU A 163 5.43 -0.13 -4.77
N TYR A 164 6.39 -0.50 -5.60
CA TYR A 164 6.66 -1.90 -5.92
C TYR A 164 7.68 -2.48 -4.94
N VAL A 165 7.23 -3.34 -4.04
CA VAL A 165 8.06 -3.92 -2.98
C VAL A 165 8.78 -5.15 -3.50
N ILE A 166 10.10 -5.16 -3.41
CA ILE A 166 10.99 -6.26 -3.76
C ILE A 166 11.73 -6.69 -2.50
N ARG A 167 11.64 -7.97 -2.14
CA ARG A 167 12.44 -8.52 -1.05
C ARG A 167 13.79 -8.99 -1.58
N CYS A 168 14.87 -8.42 -1.06
CA CYS A 168 16.23 -8.83 -1.38
C CYS A 168 16.43 -10.33 -1.12
N GLY A 169 17.04 -11.02 -2.07
CA GLY A 169 17.27 -12.46 -2.02
C GLY A 169 16.06 -13.35 -2.39
N MET A 170 14.87 -12.80 -2.64
CA MET A 170 13.70 -13.57 -3.08
C MET A 170 13.43 -13.47 -4.58
N ILE A 171 13.84 -12.40 -5.23
CA ILE A 171 13.63 -12.19 -6.66
C ILE A 171 14.88 -12.51 -7.46
N GLU A 172 14.69 -13.25 -8.52
CA GLU A 172 15.72 -13.48 -9.53
C GLU A 172 15.82 -12.25 -10.45
N LYS A 173 17.04 -11.95 -10.92
CA LYS A 173 17.31 -10.76 -11.77
C LYS A 173 16.43 -10.68 -13.03
N GLN A 174 15.91 -11.82 -13.52
CA GLN A 174 15.03 -11.88 -14.67
C GLN A 174 13.69 -11.14 -14.49
N TYR A 175 13.27 -10.86 -13.25
CA TYR A 175 12.04 -10.11 -12.98
C TYR A 175 12.21 -8.58 -13.08
N VAL A 176 13.45 -8.07 -13.03
CA VAL A 176 13.70 -6.62 -13.15
C VAL A 176 13.19 -6.04 -14.48
N PRO A 177 13.42 -6.69 -15.65
CA PRO A 177 12.85 -6.22 -16.91
C PRO A 177 11.32 -6.26 -16.93
N VAL A 178 10.68 -7.19 -16.21
CA VAL A 178 9.21 -7.26 -16.12
C VAL A 178 8.69 -6.02 -15.41
N ILE A 179 9.28 -5.66 -14.26
CA ILE A 179 8.88 -4.47 -13.48
C ILE A 179 9.11 -3.20 -14.32
N GLN A 180 10.24 -3.11 -15.02
CA GLN A 180 10.52 -2.01 -15.93
C GLN A 180 9.47 -1.94 -17.04
N GLY A 181 9.11 -3.08 -17.63
CA GLY A 181 8.10 -3.16 -18.70
C GLY A 181 6.70 -2.70 -18.26
N LEU A 182 6.35 -2.84 -16.97
CA LEU A 182 5.09 -2.30 -16.43
C LEU A 182 5.10 -0.77 -16.41
N ALA A 183 6.22 -0.17 -16.03
CA ALA A 183 6.39 1.28 -16.07
C ALA A 183 6.39 1.81 -17.53
N ASP A 184 7.11 1.14 -18.43
CA ASP A 184 7.23 1.54 -19.84
C ASP A 184 5.88 1.46 -20.59
N LYS A 185 5.00 0.53 -20.21
CA LYS A 185 3.64 0.42 -20.76
C LYS A 185 2.67 1.49 -20.26
N GLY A 186 3.11 2.35 -19.33
CA GLY A 186 2.26 3.38 -18.74
C GLY A 186 1.15 2.83 -17.86
N GLU A 187 1.31 1.61 -17.32
CA GLU A 187 0.36 1.02 -16.38
C GLU A 187 0.36 1.76 -15.03
N PHE A 188 1.44 2.48 -14.74
CA PHE A 188 1.60 3.33 -13.57
C PHE A 188 1.75 4.80 -14.00
N ARG A 189 1.00 5.71 -13.36
CA ARG A 189 1.20 7.16 -13.55
C ARG A 189 2.55 7.61 -12.99
N SER A 190 2.90 7.09 -11.81
CA SER A 190 4.18 7.25 -11.14
C SER A 190 4.48 5.98 -10.37
N GLY A 191 5.74 5.57 -10.29
CA GLY A 191 6.11 4.36 -9.58
C GLY A 191 7.52 4.39 -9.03
N ALA A 192 7.74 3.70 -7.91
CA ALA A 192 9.04 3.48 -7.29
C ALA A 192 9.19 2.05 -6.84
N VAL A 193 10.43 1.58 -6.82
CA VAL A 193 10.80 0.28 -6.25
C VAL A 193 11.29 0.48 -4.82
N ILE A 194 10.77 -0.34 -3.92
CA ILE A 194 11.22 -0.44 -2.53
C ILE A 194 12.01 -1.73 -2.37
N LEU A 195 13.28 -1.62 -2.03
CA LEU A 195 14.10 -2.77 -1.63
C LEU A 195 13.87 -3.07 -0.15
N ASN A 196 13.26 -4.21 0.13
CA ASN A 196 12.93 -4.66 1.49
C ASN A 196 13.89 -5.77 1.94
N ALA A 197 14.16 -5.83 3.25
CA ALA A 197 15.02 -6.83 3.89
C ALA A 197 16.44 -6.87 3.30
N GLU A 198 16.98 -5.73 2.89
CA GLU A 198 18.38 -5.62 2.51
C GLU A 198 19.26 -5.77 3.74
N ASN A 199 20.33 -6.56 3.59
CA ASN A 199 21.34 -6.67 4.62
C ASN A 199 22.42 -5.61 4.37
N PHE A 200 22.35 -4.49 5.09
CA PHE A 200 23.28 -3.36 4.94
C PHE A 200 24.75 -3.74 5.13
N LYS A 201 25.08 -4.79 5.89
CA LYS A 201 26.46 -5.28 6.04
C LYS A 201 27.08 -5.78 4.73
N ASN A 202 26.26 -6.14 3.74
CA ASN A 202 26.66 -6.60 2.41
C ASN A 202 26.28 -5.62 1.29
N SER A 203 25.70 -4.49 1.63
CA SER A 203 25.27 -3.47 0.67
C SER A 203 26.50 -2.76 0.10
N ARG A 204 26.53 -2.62 -1.23
CA ARG A 204 27.54 -1.77 -1.90
C ARG A 204 27.24 -0.27 -1.73
N PHE A 205 26.17 0.08 -1.07
CA PHE A 205 25.74 1.45 -0.76
C PHE A 205 26.26 1.84 0.63
N HIS A 206 27.57 2.08 0.78
CA HIS A 206 28.21 2.53 2.01
C HIS A 206 27.81 3.95 2.47
N TYR A 207 26.85 4.58 1.81
CA TYR A 207 26.49 5.98 2.07
C TYR A 207 25.81 6.21 3.44
N TYR A 208 25.39 5.15 4.14
CA TYR A 208 24.69 5.26 5.42
C TYR A 208 25.57 5.01 6.64
N ASP A 209 26.71 4.34 6.51
CA ASP A 209 27.57 4.00 7.67
C ASP A 209 28.20 5.25 8.31
N GLU A 210 28.47 6.30 7.52
CA GLU A 210 29.07 7.56 8.03
C GLU A 210 28.12 8.39 8.90
N TYR A 211 26.78 8.18 8.82
CA TYR A 211 25.79 8.96 9.57
C TYR A 211 25.37 8.32 10.89
N PHE A 212 25.65 7.04 11.10
CA PHE A 212 25.20 6.30 12.28
C PHE A 212 26.34 5.85 13.21
N GLU A 213 27.61 6.10 12.86
CA GLU A 213 28.78 5.76 13.72
C GLU A 213 29.20 6.85 14.73
N THR A 214 28.47 7.94 14.85
CA THR A 214 28.77 8.97 15.87
C THR A 214 27.77 8.89 17.00
N ASP A 215 27.87 7.87 17.85
CA ASP A 215 27.54 7.91 19.28
C ASP A 215 27.91 6.56 19.91
N GLY A 216 29.18 6.46 20.32
CA GLY A 216 29.74 5.41 21.15
C GLY A 216 30.44 6.03 22.34
#